data_1c281757cf5997718a3bc4d16ee8b0a0
#
_entry.id   1c281757cf5997718a3bc4d16ee8b0a0
#
_cell.length_a   1.000
_cell.length_b   1.000
_cell.length_c   1.000
_cell.angle_alpha   90.00
_cell.angle_beta   90.00
_cell.angle_gamma   90.00
#
_symmetry.space_group_name_H-M   'P 1'
#
loop_
_entity.id
_entity.type
_entity.pdbx_description
1 polymer ?
#
loop_
_entity_poly.entity_id
_entity_poly.type
_entity_poly.pdbx_seq_one_letter_code
_entity_poly.pdbx_strand_id
1 'polypeptide(L)'
;MITLTDTAATKVKELLTAEGADDLALRVAVRPGGCSGFSYEMFFDGDIAVDDEQATYGDSVKVVVDPASAQLLQGATLDYKDGLDQSGFAITNPNA
;
A
#
# COMPACT_ATOMS: atom_id res chain seq x y z
N MET A 1 -4.67 -8.45 5.71
CA MET A 1 -4.61 -7.10 5.10
C MET A 1 -3.35 -6.40 5.55
N ILE A 2 -2.74 -5.64 4.67
CA ILE A 2 -1.53 -4.89 5.01
C ILE A 2 -1.86 -3.78 6.02
N THR A 3 -0.93 -3.48 6.91
CA THR A 3 -1.04 -2.38 7.87
C THR A 3 -0.17 -1.22 7.40
N LEU A 4 -0.67 0.00 7.51
CA LEU A 4 0.12 1.20 7.23
C LEU A 4 0.57 1.83 8.54
N THR A 5 1.84 2.22 8.61
CA THR A 5 2.30 3.04 9.74
C THR A 5 1.70 4.45 9.60
N ASP A 6 1.68 5.20 10.69
CA ASP A 6 1.20 6.59 10.65
C ASP A 6 1.98 7.42 9.65
N THR A 7 3.28 7.20 9.56
CA THR A 7 4.13 7.91 8.61
C THR A 7 3.74 7.58 7.17
N ALA A 8 3.48 6.31 6.89
CA ALA A 8 3.07 5.89 5.55
C ALA A 8 1.70 6.47 5.20
N ALA A 9 0.74 6.41 6.12
CA ALA A 9 -0.60 6.95 5.89
C ALA A 9 -0.55 8.45 5.62
N THR A 10 0.25 9.19 6.39
CA THR A 10 0.42 10.63 6.20
C THR A 10 1.01 10.92 4.82
N LYS A 11 2.01 10.16 4.43
CA LYS A 11 2.64 10.38 3.12
C LYS A 11 1.70 10.08 1.97
N VAL A 12 0.92 9.03 2.07
CA VAL A 12 -0.09 8.71 1.05
C VAL A 12 -1.10 9.83 0.94
N LYS A 13 -1.55 10.36 2.08
CA LYS A 13 -2.49 11.49 2.09
C LYS A 13 -1.90 12.72 1.41
N GLU A 14 -0.65 13.03 1.69
CA GLU A 14 0.04 14.15 1.06
C GLU A 14 0.10 13.98 -0.46
N LEU A 15 0.42 12.78 -0.92
CA LEU A 15 0.52 12.50 -2.36
C LEU A 15 -0.83 12.58 -3.04
N LEU A 16 -1.88 12.07 -2.40
CA LEU A 16 -3.23 12.17 -2.95
C LEU A 16 -3.66 13.62 -3.09
N THR A 17 -3.40 14.42 -2.07
CA THR A 17 -3.74 15.85 -2.08
C THR A 17 -2.94 16.61 -3.13
N ALA A 18 -1.64 16.32 -3.24
CA ALA A 18 -0.75 16.99 -4.19
C ALA A 18 -1.17 16.71 -5.63
N GLU A 19 -1.71 15.54 -5.91
CA GLU A 19 -2.15 15.18 -7.26
C GLU A 19 -3.62 15.50 -7.53
N GLY A 20 -4.33 16.05 -6.55
CA GLY A 20 -5.75 16.30 -6.69
C GLY A 20 -6.57 15.02 -6.80
N ALA A 21 -6.09 13.96 -6.19
CA ALA A 21 -6.66 12.62 -6.32
C ALA A 21 -7.24 12.11 -5.00
N ASP A 22 -7.84 13.02 -4.22
CA ASP A 22 -8.36 12.68 -2.88
C ASP A 22 -9.42 11.60 -2.89
N ASP A 23 -10.08 11.41 -4.03
CA ASP A 23 -11.11 10.39 -4.19
C ASP A 23 -10.58 9.02 -4.60
N LEU A 24 -9.28 8.91 -4.83
CA LEU A 24 -8.67 7.65 -5.20
C LEU A 24 -8.20 6.88 -3.98
N ALA A 25 -7.97 5.58 -4.16
CA ALA A 25 -7.41 4.72 -3.14
C ALA A 25 -5.98 4.34 -3.52
N LEU A 26 -5.19 3.96 -2.53
CA LEU A 26 -3.89 3.36 -2.80
C LEU A 26 -4.11 1.86 -3.03
N ARG A 27 -3.79 1.41 -4.22
CA ARG A 27 -3.83 -0.02 -4.53
C ARG A 27 -2.45 -0.61 -4.28
N VAL A 28 -2.41 -1.67 -3.48
CA VAL A 28 -1.19 -2.43 -3.23
C VAL A 28 -1.39 -3.80 -3.82
N ALA A 29 -0.50 -4.21 -4.71
CA ALA A 29 -0.54 -5.51 -5.31
C ALA A 29 0.80 -6.21 -5.08
N VAL A 30 0.75 -7.53 -4.89
CA VAL A 30 1.95 -8.32 -4.72
C VAL A 30 1.84 -9.56 -5.59
N ARG A 31 2.95 -9.93 -6.20
CA ARG A 31 3.04 -11.11 -7.03
C ARG A 31 4.26 -11.91 -6.64
N PRO A 32 4.18 -13.25 -6.69
CA PRO A 32 5.37 -14.06 -6.49
C PRO A 32 6.39 -13.70 -7.56
N GLY A 33 7.61 -13.42 -7.17
CA GLY A 33 8.63 -12.96 -8.08
C GLY A 33 9.82 -13.89 -8.14
N GLY A 34 9.88 -14.77 -9.12
CA GLY A 34 11.06 -15.58 -9.40
C GLY A 34 11.75 -16.12 -8.17
N CYS A 35 13.08 -16.00 -8.13
CA CYS A 35 13.89 -16.49 -7.03
C CYS A 35 14.17 -15.45 -5.94
N SER A 36 13.69 -14.24 -6.06
CA SER A 36 14.02 -13.20 -5.10
C SER A 36 12.85 -12.78 -4.21
N GLY A 37 11.78 -13.57 -4.14
CA GLY A 37 10.65 -13.29 -3.28
C GLY A 37 9.52 -12.60 -3.99
N PHE A 38 8.91 -11.59 -3.34
CA PHE A 38 7.72 -10.94 -3.87
C PHE A 38 8.06 -9.66 -4.61
N SER A 39 7.24 -9.36 -5.61
CA SER A 39 7.30 -8.12 -6.37
C SER A 39 6.09 -7.27 -5.97
N TYR A 40 6.31 -6.04 -5.56
CA TYR A 40 5.25 -5.16 -5.05
C TYR A 40 4.96 -4.05 -6.04
N GLU A 41 3.68 -3.73 -6.20
CA GLU A 41 3.23 -2.60 -6.99
C GLU A 41 2.31 -1.73 -6.16
N MET A 42 2.47 -0.42 -6.25
CA MET A 42 1.61 0.53 -5.56
C MET A 42 1.27 1.66 -6.50
N PHE A 43 -0.02 1.99 -6.59
CA PHE A 43 -0.47 3.11 -7.43
C PHE A 43 -1.84 3.56 -6.94
N PHE A 44 -2.24 4.75 -7.36
CA PHE A 44 -3.57 5.27 -7.02
C PHE A 44 -4.58 4.76 -8.02
N ASP A 45 -5.71 4.28 -7.51
CA ASP A 45 -6.71 3.61 -8.33
C ASP A 45 -8.11 4.00 -7.84
N GLY A 46 -8.96 4.43 -8.75
CA GLY A 46 -10.35 4.71 -8.45
C GLY A 46 -11.29 3.58 -8.84
N ASP A 47 -10.76 2.53 -9.47
CA ASP A 47 -11.55 1.43 -9.98
C ASP A 47 -11.48 0.24 -9.02
N ILE A 48 -12.36 0.25 -8.04
CA ILE A 48 -12.36 -0.73 -6.97
C ILE A 48 -13.36 -1.83 -7.30
N ALA A 49 -12.87 -3.08 -7.37
CA ALA A 49 -13.73 -4.23 -7.63
C ALA A 49 -14.47 -4.65 -6.37
N VAL A 50 -15.60 -5.35 -6.53
CA VAL A 50 -16.43 -5.76 -5.39
C VAL A 50 -15.73 -6.76 -4.47
N ASP A 51 -14.78 -7.52 -5.00
CA ASP A 51 -14.04 -8.50 -4.22
C ASP A 51 -12.72 -7.96 -3.67
N ASP A 52 -12.38 -6.70 -3.97
CA ASP A 52 -11.20 -6.07 -3.38
C ASP A 52 -11.38 -5.90 -1.88
N GLU A 53 -10.31 -6.14 -1.12
CA GLU A 53 -10.30 -5.82 0.28
C GLU A 53 -9.92 -4.36 0.47
N GLN A 54 -10.64 -3.67 1.33
CA GLN A 54 -10.48 -2.25 1.57
C GLN A 54 -10.27 -1.98 3.04
N ALA A 55 -9.41 -1.02 3.34
CA ALA A 55 -9.22 -0.53 4.70
C ALA A 55 -8.97 0.97 4.66
N THR A 56 -9.31 1.66 5.74
CA THR A 56 -9.08 3.10 5.85
C THR A 56 -8.09 3.34 6.99
N TYR A 57 -7.09 4.15 6.71
CA TYR A 57 -6.05 4.50 7.67
C TYR A 57 -5.98 6.01 7.80
N GLY A 58 -5.64 6.48 8.99
CA GLY A 58 -5.55 7.92 9.25
C GLY A 58 -6.88 8.61 8.98
N ASP A 59 -6.82 9.79 8.42
CA ASP A 59 -8.00 10.65 8.27
C ASP A 59 -8.88 10.31 7.07
N SER A 60 -8.43 9.59 6.10
CA SER A 60 -9.24 9.22 4.94
C SER A 60 -8.41 8.50 3.89
N VAL A 61 -7.34 7.88 4.29
CA VAL A 61 -6.51 7.13 3.35
C VAL A 61 -7.13 5.77 3.14
N LYS A 62 -7.59 5.50 1.92
CA LYS A 62 -8.15 4.21 1.55
C LYS A 62 -7.08 3.36 0.91
N VAL A 63 -6.99 2.12 1.34
CA VAL A 63 -6.08 1.15 0.76
C VAL A 63 -6.90 -0.01 0.25
N VAL A 64 -6.66 -0.41 -0.98
CA VAL A 64 -7.35 -1.56 -1.59
C VAL A 64 -6.34 -2.59 -2.03
N VAL A 65 -6.68 -3.84 -1.85
CA VAL A 65 -5.81 -4.98 -2.20
C VAL A 65 -6.69 -6.04 -2.83
N ASP A 66 -6.25 -6.58 -3.96
CA ASP A 66 -6.99 -7.67 -4.59
C ASP A 66 -6.89 -8.95 -3.73
N PRO A 67 -7.85 -9.89 -3.84
CA PRO A 67 -7.89 -11.05 -2.96
C PRO A 67 -6.62 -11.90 -2.96
N ALA A 68 -6.00 -12.08 -4.11
CA ALA A 68 -4.77 -12.87 -4.20
C ALA A 68 -3.61 -12.19 -3.48
N SER A 69 -3.48 -10.88 -3.66
CA SER A 69 -2.44 -10.10 -2.97
C SER A 69 -2.70 -10.03 -1.48
N ALA A 70 -3.96 -9.95 -1.07
CA ALA A 70 -4.32 -9.88 0.35
C ALA A 70 -3.83 -11.11 1.10
N GLN A 71 -3.92 -12.29 0.51
CA GLN A 71 -3.41 -13.50 1.13
C GLN A 71 -1.90 -13.43 1.37
N LEU A 72 -1.17 -12.84 0.43
CA LEU A 72 0.28 -12.73 0.52
C LEU A 72 0.72 -11.59 1.43
N LEU A 73 -0.16 -10.65 1.73
CA LEU A 73 0.14 -9.46 2.53
C LEU A 73 -0.33 -9.57 3.98
N GLN A 74 -0.80 -10.70 4.43
CA GLN A 74 -1.23 -10.87 5.82
C GLN A 74 -0.07 -10.63 6.76
N GLY A 75 -0.25 -9.71 7.71
CA GLY A 75 0.80 -9.34 8.65
C GLY A 75 1.87 -8.43 8.09
N ALA A 76 1.75 -8.03 6.84
CA ALA A 76 2.70 -7.09 6.22
C ALA A 76 2.46 -5.67 6.71
N THR A 77 3.50 -4.87 6.70
CA THR A 77 3.44 -3.47 7.10
C THR A 77 4.06 -2.61 6.02
N LEU A 78 3.33 -1.57 5.63
CA LEU A 78 3.84 -0.54 4.73
C LEU A 78 4.27 0.65 5.56
N ASP A 79 5.52 1.05 5.42
CA ASP A 79 6.10 2.18 6.09
C ASP A 79 6.64 3.17 5.06
N TYR A 80 6.87 4.40 5.46
CA TYR A 80 7.54 5.39 4.62
C TYR A 80 8.76 5.89 5.36
N LYS A 81 9.90 5.82 4.69
CA LYS A 81 11.17 6.27 5.24
C LYS A 81 11.58 7.56 4.56
N ASP A 82 11.92 8.55 5.36
CA ASP A 82 12.30 9.87 4.89
C ASP A 82 13.67 10.21 5.50
N GLY A 83 14.69 9.53 5.01
CA GLY A 83 16.06 9.69 5.50
C GLY A 83 16.95 10.32 4.44
N LEU A 84 18.13 10.74 4.86
CA LEU A 84 19.10 11.35 3.95
C LEU A 84 19.60 10.37 2.90
N ASP A 85 19.75 9.11 3.28
CA ASP A 85 20.29 8.09 2.40
C ASP A 85 19.22 7.33 1.65
N GLN A 86 18.01 7.26 2.21
CA GLN A 86 16.91 6.51 1.62
C GLN A 86 15.61 7.21 1.91
N SER A 87 14.80 7.40 0.89
CA SER A 87 13.44 7.86 1.06
C SER A 87 12.55 7.01 0.17
N GLY A 88 11.34 6.74 0.65
CA GLY A 88 10.37 5.97 -0.10
C GLY A 88 9.62 4.99 0.76
N PHE A 89 8.69 4.29 0.14
CA PHE A 89 7.89 3.29 0.81
C PHE A 89 8.67 2.00 0.98
N ALA A 90 8.47 1.34 2.11
CA ALA A 90 9.09 0.06 2.40
C ALA A 90 8.02 -0.89 2.92
N ILE A 91 8.03 -2.12 2.43
CA ILE A 91 7.09 -3.15 2.87
C ILE A 91 7.87 -4.23 3.61
N THR A 92 7.45 -4.50 4.83
CA THR A 92 7.93 -5.63 5.60
C THR A 92 6.87 -6.71 5.56
N ASN A 93 7.22 -7.88 5.05
CA ASN A 93 6.24 -8.95 4.85
C ASN A 93 6.78 -10.26 5.43
N PRO A 94 6.13 -10.79 6.48
CA PRO A 94 6.58 -12.06 7.09
C PRO A 94 6.35 -13.27 6.18
N ASN A 95 5.57 -13.13 5.13
CA ASN A 95 5.29 -14.21 4.18
C ASN A 95 6.31 -14.29 3.05
N ALA A 96 7.15 -13.29 2.94
CA ALA A 96 8.16 -13.25 1.88
C ALA A 96 9.39 -14.08 2.23
#